data_019d0bc332b73d2b653be6b5a8889088
#
_entry.id   019d0bc332b73d2b653be6b5a8889088
#
_cell.length_a   1.000
_cell.length_b   1.000
_cell.length_c   1.000
_cell.angle_alpha   90.00
_cell.angle_beta   90.00
_cell.angle_gamma   90.00
#
_symmetry.space_group_name_H-M   'P 1'
#
loop_
_entity.id
_entity.type
_entity.pdbx_description
1 polymer ?
#
loop_
_entity_poly.entity_id
_entity_poly.type
_entity_poly.pdbx_seq_one_letter_code
_entity_poly.pdbx_strand_id
1 'polypeptide(L)'
;FIINLSNAERKKLQEIEKNRLAPTMVDLFCGAGGLSLGFKQNGFKTLFANDFDSLCIETYKYNHPEIPSESIVCGDIRDISEHIGKYIHEDVDVVIGGPPCQGFSSANKHHRVIDDPRNELYKFFIKCIEQLSPKIVVMENVKGMLKVADQVVEDYESLKIHKDGYTYTYSAYYELLNSADFSVAQSRERLIYIAIRNDISEKMNVTPKDLFK
;
A
#
# COMPACT_ATOMS: atom_id res chain seq x y z
N PHE A 1 -0.06 18.90 20.22
CA PHE A 1 -1.39 18.99 20.86
C PHE A 1 -2.02 17.61 20.88
N ILE A 2 -2.23 17.03 22.08
CA ILE A 2 -2.96 15.78 22.24
C ILE A 2 -4.45 16.13 22.19
N ILE A 3 -5.12 15.83 21.08
CA ILE A 3 -6.57 15.99 20.98
C ILE A 3 -7.21 14.74 21.54
N ASN A 4 -7.64 14.80 22.80
CA ASN A 4 -8.45 13.74 23.40
C ASN A 4 -9.91 13.86 22.92
N LEU A 5 -10.23 13.15 21.85
CA LEU A 5 -11.60 13.05 21.36
C LEU A 5 -12.43 12.12 22.25
N SER A 6 -13.61 12.57 22.63
CA SER A 6 -14.64 11.70 23.25
C SER A 6 -15.11 10.61 22.27
N ASN A 7 -15.71 9.55 22.79
CA ASN A 7 -16.28 8.49 21.95
C ASN A 7 -17.39 9.03 21.00
N ALA A 8 -18.13 10.04 21.41
CA ALA A 8 -19.16 10.67 20.58
C ALA A 8 -18.54 11.43 19.40
N GLU A 9 -17.47 12.17 19.65
CA GLU A 9 -16.73 12.90 18.59
C GLU A 9 -16.07 11.93 17.60
N ARG A 10 -15.46 10.84 18.09
CA ARG A 10 -14.91 9.81 17.21
C ARG A 10 -15.99 9.19 16.31
N LYS A 11 -17.14 8.80 16.85
CA LYS A 11 -18.25 8.25 16.06
C LYS A 11 -18.74 9.23 15.01
N LYS A 12 -18.83 10.53 15.35
CA LYS A 12 -19.24 11.56 14.39
C LYS A 12 -18.22 11.71 13.24
N LEU A 13 -16.92 11.70 13.55
CA LEU A 13 -15.87 11.74 12.53
C LEU A 13 -15.92 10.51 11.61
N GLN A 14 -16.11 9.32 12.19
CA GLN A 14 -16.22 8.07 11.44
C GLN A 14 -17.43 8.07 10.51
N GLU A 15 -18.56 8.61 10.95
CA GLU A 15 -19.75 8.72 10.10
C GLU A 15 -19.56 9.71 8.95
N ILE A 16 -18.90 10.84 9.19
CA ILE A 16 -18.52 11.80 8.15
C ILE A 16 -17.60 11.15 7.13
N GLU A 17 -16.54 10.45 7.59
CA GLU A 17 -15.57 9.80 6.72
C GLU A 17 -16.19 8.66 5.91
N LYS A 18 -17.07 7.87 6.51
CA LYS A 18 -17.80 6.79 5.85
C LYS A 18 -18.59 7.29 4.63
N ASN A 19 -19.25 8.45 4.77
CA ASN A 19 -20.11 9.02 3.73
C ASN A 19 -19.35 9.95 2.76
N ARG A 20 -18.05 10.17 2.97
CA ARG A 20 -17.25 11.05 2.13
C ARG A 20 -16.98 10.39 0.78
N LEU A 21 -17.32 11.09 -0.31
CA LEU A 21 -16.92 10.70 -1.66
C LEU A 21 -15.45 11.10 -1.87
N ALA A 22 -14.59 10.11 -1.93
CA ALA A 22 -13.15 10.29 -2.05
C ALA A 22 -12.52 9.05 -2.69
N PRO A 23 -11.34 9.18 -3.32
CA PRO A 23 -10.58 8.02 -3.71
C PRO A 23 -10.21 7.19 -2.47
N THR A 24 -10.28 5.88 -2.61
CA THR A 24 -10.15 4.91 -1.52
C THR A 24 -8.74 4.32 -1.46
N MET A 25 -8.26 4.03 -0.26
CA MET A 25 -6.97 3.35 -0.09
C MET A 25 -7.01 2.22 0.95
N VAL A 26 -6.11 1.27 0.74
CA VAL A 26 -5.76 0.20 1.68
C VAL A 26 -4.28 0.32 2.01
N ASP A 27 -3.93 0.32 3.31
CA ASP A 27 -2.56 0.47 3.79
C ASP A 27 -2.09 -0.83 4.46
N LEU A 28 -1.19 -1.55 3.80
CA LEU A 28 -0.61 -2.80 4.29
C LEU A 28 0.81 -2.57 4.79
N PHE A 29 1.16 -3.21 5.92
CA PHE A 29 2.41 -2.91 6.62
C PHE A 29 2.47 -1.43 7.03
N CYS A 30 1.36 -0.94 7.55
CA CYS A 30 1.10 0.50 7.70
C CYS A 30 2.00 1.19 8.74
N GLY A 31 2.62 0.43 9.65
CA GLY A 31 3.38 0.99 10.75
C GLY A 31 2.52 2.00 11.55
N ALA A 32 3.12 3.14 11.88
CA ALA A 32 2.43 4.24 12.56
C ALA A 32 1.65 5.18 11.60
N GLY A 33 1.57 4.86 10.29
CA GLY A 33 0.79 5.60 9.31
C GLY A 33 1.56 6.70 8.56
N GLY A 34 2.88 6.57 8.42
CA GLY A 34 3.69 7.60 7.73
C GLY A 34 3.35 7.72 6.24
N LEU A 35 3.18 6.61 5.54
CA LEU A 35 2.85 6.61 4.12
C LEU A 35 1.40 7.07 3.89
N SER A 36 0.46 6.52 4.66
CA SER A 36 -0.96 6.87 4.56
C SER A 36 -1.25 8.34 4.90
N LEU A 37 -0.43 8.98 5.75
CA LEU A 37 -0.58 10.40 6.04
C LEU A 37 -0.49 11.27 4.78
N GLY A 38 0.46 10.97 3.88
CA GLY A 38 0.61 11.67 2.61
C GLY A 38 -0.63 11.54 1.71
N PHE A 39 -1.18 10.34 1.61
CA PHE A 39 -2.41 10.07 0.86
C PHE A 39 -3.62 10.76 1.49
N LYS A 40 -3.76 10.69 2.82
CA LYS A 40 -4.83 11.37 3.56
C LYS A 40 -4.81 12.89 3.35
N GLN A 41 -3.62 13.53 3.40
CA GLN A 41 -3.47 14.96 3.14
C GLN A 41 -3.91 15.35 1.71
N ASN A 42 -3.86 14.40 0.77
CA ASN A 42 -4.34 14.54 -0.60
C ASN A 42 -5.78 14.03 -0.79
N GLY A 43 -6.53 13.84 0.27
CA GLY A 43 -7.96 13.58 0.24
C GLY A 43 -8.38 12.12 0.11
N PHE A 44 -7.45 11.16 0.19
CA PHE A 44 -7.81 9.73 0.16
C PHE A 44 -8.53 9.30 1.44
N LYS A 45 -9.45 8.34 1.29
CA LYS A 45 -10.19 7.68 2.36
C LYS A 45 -9.57 6.31 2.62
N THR A 46 -9.16 6.05 3.88
CA THR A 46 -8.64 4.72 4.25
C THR A 46 -9.77 3.77 4.52
N LEU A 47 -9.86 2.68 3.76
CA LEU A 47 -10.82 1.59 3.98
C LEU A 47 -10.32 0.56 4.98
N PHE A 48 -9.01 0.30 4.97
CA PHE A 48 -8.38 -0.74 5.76
C PHE A 48 -6.90 -0.43 5.98
N ALA A 49 -6.40 -0.73 7.17
CA ALA A 49 -4.99 -0.67 7.50
C ALA A 49 -4.57 -1.90 8.32
N ASN A 50 -3.38 -2.43 8.08
CA ASN A 50 -2.85 -3.59 8.78
C ASN A 50 -1.36 -3.46 9.07
N ASP A 51 -0.99 -3.84 10.27
CA ASP A 51 0.39 -4.12 10.67
C ASP A 51 0.43 -5.25 11.70
N PHE A 52 1.57 -5.91 11.80
CA PHE A 52 1.82 -6.96 12.80
C PHE A 52 2.11 -6.38 14.19
N ASP A 53 2.73 -5.20 14.25
CA ASP A 53 3.16 -4.56 15.49
C ASP A 53 2.00 -3.82 16.18
N SER A 54 1.66 -4.26 17.40
CA SER A 54 0.56 -3.70 18.17
C SER A 54 0.79 -2.23 18.56
N LEU A 55 2.03 -1.81 18.83
CA LEU A 55 2.36 -0.42 19.17
C LEU A 55 2.20 0.48 17.96
N CYS A 56 2.56 -0.01 16.78
CA CYS A 56 2.30 0.67 15.53
C CYS A 56 0.80 0.87 15.32
N ILE A 57 0.00 -0.17 15.50
CA ILE A 57 -1.46 -0.12 15.37
C ILE A 57 -2.12 0.81 16.39
N GLU A 58 -1.66 0.81 17.64
CA GLU A 58 -2.15 1.77 18.64
C GLU A 58 -1.87 3.21 18.21
N THR A 59 -0.66 3.48 17.72
CA THR A 59 -0.26 4.80 17.21
C THR A 59 -1.10 5.18 15.99
N TYR A 60 -1.31 4.25 15.08
CA TYR A 60 -2.13 4.45 13.89
C TYR A 60 -3.57 4.83 14.26
N LYS A 61 -4.21 4.05 15.15
CA LYS A 61 -5.57 4.33 15.66
C LYS A 61 -5.68 5.68 16.37
N TYR A 62 -4.63 6.08 17.06
CA TYR A 62 -4.58 7.39 17.71
C TYR A 62 -4.54 8.54 16.70
N ASN A 63 -3.73 8.39 15.66
CA ASN A 63 -3.54 9.40 14.62
C ASN A 63 -4.69 9.47 13.61
N HIS A 64 -5.50 8.42 13.51
CA HIS A 64 -6.58 8.27 12.55
C HIS A 64 -7.94 7.98 13.23
N PRO A 65 -8.45 8.90 14.06
CA PRO A 65 -9.69 8.69 14.81
C PRO A 65 -10.94 8.61 13.93
N GLU A 66 -10.84 9.08 12.68
CA GLU A 66 -11.90 9.00 11.66
C GLU A 66 -12.07 7.61 11.06
N ILE A 67 -11.08 6.72 11.21
CA ILE A 67 -11.17 5.34 10.70
C ILE A 67 -11.79 4.46 11.80
N PRO A 68 -12.81 3.63 11.48
CA PRO A 68 -13.34 2.64 12.41
C PRO A 68 -12.25 1.70 12.94
N SER A 69 -12.25 1.43 14.23
CA SER A 69 -11.18 0.61 14.86
C SER A 69 -11.12 -0.81 14.30
N GLU A 70 -12.22 -1.35 13.81
CA GLU A 70 -12.35 -2.65 13.14
C GLU A 70 -11.67 -2.67 11.77
N SER A 71 -11.49 -1.50 11.15
CA SER A 71 -10.78 -1.35 9.87
C SER A 71 -9.26 -1.20 10.05
N ILE A 72 -8.77 -1.07 11.29
CA ILE A 72 -7.33 -0.99 11.61
C ILE A 72 -6.96 -2.24 12.40
N VAL A 73 -6.37 -3.21 11.70
CA VAL A 73 -6.21 -4.58 12.20
C VAL A 73 -4.76 -4.86 12.57
N CYS A 74 -4.54 -5.24 13.84
CA CYS A 74 -3.28 -5.83 14.29
C CYS A 74 -3.30 -7.31 13.94
N GLY A 75 -2.45 -7.75 12.99
CA GLY A 75 -2.44 -9.14 12.58
C GLY A 75 -1.37 -9.45 11.54
N ASP A 76 -1.07 -10.73 11.44
CA ASP A 76 -0.12 -11.22 10.44
C ASP A 76 -0.73 -11.14 9.04
N ILE A 77 0.01 -10.57 8.10
CA ILE A 77 -0.43 -10.44 6.70
C ILE A 77 -0.73 -11.80 6.06
N ARG A 78 -0.11 -12.86 6.53
CA ARG A 78 -0.37 -14.24 6.06
C ARG A 78 -1.83 -14.62 6.28
N ASP A 79 -2.36 -14.35 7.46
CA ASP A 79 -3.76 -14.60 7.80
C ASP A 79 -4.71 -13.58 7.15
N ILE A 80 -4.32 -12.30 7.15
CA ILE A 80 -5.10 -11.22 6.54
C ILE A 80 -5.29 -11.46 5.04
N SER A 81 -4.24 -11.84 4.32
CA SER A 81 -4.29 -12.04 2.88
C SER A 81 -5.25 -13.16 2.44
N GLU A 82 -5.52 -14.13 3.30
CA GLU A 82 -6.51 -15.19 2.98
C GLU A 82 -7.94 -14.66 2.93
N HIS A 83 -8.21 -13.55 3.61
CA HIS A 83 -9.56 -13.08 3.86
C HIS A 83 -9.73 -11.56 3.70
N ILE A 84 -8.81 -10.87 3.03
CA ILE A 84 -8.82 -9.40 2.96
C ILE A 84 -10.14 -8.84 2.39
N GLY A 85 -10.75 -9.55 1.47
CA GLY A 85 -12.07 -9.19 0.91
C GLY A 85 -13.21 -9.18 1.93
N LYS A 86 -13.04 -9.78 3.12
CA LYS A 86 -14.06 -9.71 4.20
C LYS A 86 -14.04 -8.37 4.94
N TYR A 87 -12.94 -7.65 4.87
CA TYR A 87 -12.78 -6.35 5.53
C TYR A 87 -13.17 -5.18 4.62
N ILE A 88 -13.22 -5.41 3.29
CA ILE A 88 -13.33 -4.35 2.29
C ILE A 88 -14.53 -4.66 1.38
N HIS A 89 -15.50 -3.75 1.39
CA HIS A 89 -16.76 -3.88 0.66
C HIS A 89 -16.94 -2.82 -0.43
N GLU A 90 -15.93 -1.98 -0.63
CA GLU A 90 -15.88 -0.93 -1.63
C GLU A 90 -14.76 -1.21 -2.63
N ASP A 91 -14.83 -0.63 -3.82
CA ASP A 91 -13.71 -0.67 -4.76
C ASP A 91 -12.49 0.06 -4.18
N VAL A 92 -11.32 -0.51 -4.42
CA VAL A 92 -10.05 0.03 -3.93
C VAL A 92 -9.38 0.81 -5.06
N ASP A 93 -9.18 2.11 -4.86
CA ASP A 93 -8.46 2.93 -5.84
C ASP A 93 -6.94 2.70 -5.71
N VAL A 94 -6.41 2.70 -4.48
CA VAL A 94 -4.99 2.47 -4.27
C VAL A 94 -4.70 1.50 -3.13
N VAL A 95 -3.77 0.57 -3.35
CA VAL A 95 -3.12 -0.20 -2.29
C VAL A 95 -1.73 0.38 -2.08
N ILE A 96 -1.43 0.76 -0.84
CA ILE A 96 -0.12 1.24 -0.44
C ILE A 96 0.51 0.28 0.55
N GLY A 97 1.86 0.27 0.64
CA GLY A 97 2.52 -0.53 1.68
C GLY A 97 4.04 -0.60 1.54
N GLY A 98 4.68 -1.04 2.61
CA GLY A 98 6.12 -1.27 2.67
C GLY A 98 6.46 -2.67 3.19
N PRO A 99 6.22 -3.74 2.41
CA PRO A 99 6.51 -5.10 2.85
C PRO A 99 8.01 -5.23 3.19
N PRO A 100 8.38 -5.77 4.36
CA PRO A 100 9.78 -5.94 4.73
C PRO A 100 10.47 -6.94 3.80
N CYS A 101 11.62 -6.54 3.29
CA CYS A 101 12.43 -7.32 2.37
C CYS A 101 13.80 -7.62 2.99
N GLN A 102 13.96 -8.79 3.57
CA GLN A 102 15.19 -9.19 4.27
C GLN A 102 16.19 -9.94 3.39
N GLY A 103 15.80 -10.40 2.21
CA GLY A 103 16.57 -11.31 1.36
C GLY A 103 17.52 -10.70 0.35
N PHE A 104 17.60 -9.38 0.23
CA PHE A 104 18.27 -8.73 -0.91
C PHE A 104 19.79 -8.55 -0.81
N SER A 105 20.42 -8.91 0.29
CA SER A 105 21.88 -8.79 0.43
C SER A 105 22.69 -9.79 -0.41
N SER A 106 22.04 -10.83 -0.92
CA SER A 106 22.71 -11.92 -1.65
C SER A 106 21.83 -12.60 -2.72
N ALA A 107 20.94 -11.85 -3.37
CA ALA A 107 20.05 -12.42 -4.40
C ALA A 107 20.87 -13.06 -5.51
N ASN A 108 20.79 -14.37 -5.61
CA ASN A 108 21.28 -15.16 -6.73
C ASN A 108 20.49 -14.69 -7.98
N LYS A 109 21.16 -14.27 -9.02
CA LYS A 109 20.57 -13.77 -10.28
C LYS A 109 19.63 -14.77 -10.98
N HIS A 110 19.48 -15.97 -10.42
CA HIS A 110 18.71 -17.09 -11.03
C HIS A 110 17.37 -17.37 -10.36
N HIS A 111 17.02 -16.70 -9.25
CA HIS A 111 15.71 -16.87 -8.61
C HIS A 111 14.94 -15.56 -8.64
N ARG A 112 13.64 -15.62 -8.97
CA ARG A 112 12.75 -14.47 -8.90
C ARG A 112 12.65 -13.98 -7.45
N VAL A 113 12.51 -12.65 -7.27
CA VAL A 113 12.36 -12.03 -5.94
C VAL A 113 11.21 -12.65 -5.17
N ILE A 114 10.11 -12.91 -5.85
CA ILE A 114 8.91 -13.52 -5.27
C ILE A 114 9.16 -14.95 -4.77
N ASP A 115 10.13 -15.66 -5.31
CA ASP A 115 10.41 -17.07 -4.98
C ASP A 115 11.40 -17.24 -3.81
N ASP A 116 12.08 -16.16 -3.40
CA ASP A 116 13.00 -16.21 -2.26
C ASP A 116 12.20 -16.32 -0.95
N PRO A 117 12.42 -17.40 -0.13
CA PRO A 117 11.70 -17.59 1.13
C PRO A 117 11.84 -16.41 2.11
N ARG A 118 12.90 -15.62 2.01
CA ARG A 118 13.12 -14.43 2.84
C ARG A 118 12.21 -13.25 2.48
N ASN A 119 11.56 -13.32 1.32
CA ASN A 119 10.62 -12.33 0.81
C ASN A 119 9.17 -12.83 0.89
N GLU A 120 8.90 -13.76 1.79
CA GLU A 120 7.58 -14.35 1.96
C GLU A 120 6.50 -13.26 2.16
N LEU A 121 6.78 -12.23 2.93
CA LEU A 121 5.83 -11.15 3.20
C LEU A 121 5.48 -10.32 1.96
N TYR A 122 6.41 -10.18 1.00
CA TYR A 122 6.13 -9.58 -0.29
C TYR A 122 5.11 -10.41 -1.10
N LYS A 123 5.17 -11.74 -1.05
CA LYS A 123 4.17 -12.60 -1.71
C LYS A 123 2.75 -12.34 -1.20
N PHE A 124 2.60 -12.15 0.10
CA PHE A 124 1.29 -11.87 0.69
C PHE A 124 0.80 -10.46 0.34
N PHE A 125 1.70 -9.50 0.17
CA PHE A 125 1.35 -8.19 -0.38
C PHE A 125 0.78 -8.32 -1.81
N ILE A 126 1.47 -9.05 -2.69
CA ILE A 126 0.98 -9.36 -4.04
C ILE A 126 -0.36 -10.10 -4.00
N LYS A 127 -0.53 -11.09 -3.12
CA LYS A 127 -1.80 -11.82 -2.94
C LYS A 127 -2.97 -10.90 -2.56
N CYS A 128 -2.72 -9.88 -1.73
CA CYS A 128 -3.74 -8.87 -1.43
C CYS A 128 -4.10 -8.04 -2.68
N ILE A 129 -3.11 -7.67 -3.50
CA ILE A 129 -3.34 -6.96 -4.76
C ILE A 129 -4.19 -7.79 -5.70
N GLU A 130 -3.93 -9.09 -5.84
CA GLU A 130 -4.71 -9.99 -6.67
C GLU A 130 -6.18 -10.06 -6.25
N GLN A 131 -6.46 -10.07 -4.96
CA GLN A 131 -7.84 -10.10 -4.45
C GLN A 131 -8.56 -8.76 -4.59
N LEU A 132 -7.87 -7.65 -4.32
CA LEU A 132 -8.44 -6.31 -4.31
C LEU A 132 -8.55 -5.69 -5.71
N SER A 133 -7.68 -6.08 -6.64
CA SER A 133 -7.60 -5.53 -8.00
C SER A 133 -7.57 -3.99 -8.04
N PRO A 134 -6.71 -3.33 -7.25
CA PRO A 134 -6.73 -1.87 -7.12
C PRO A 134 -6.40 -1.20 -8.46
N LYS A 135 -6.81 0.06 -8.63
CA LYS A 135 -6.43 0.84 -9.82
C LYS A 135 -4.94 1.17 -9.83
N ILE A 136 -4.39 1.46 -8.66
CA ILE A 136 -2.98 1.82 -8.48
C ILE A 136 -2.40 1.05 -7.28
N VAL A 137 -1.14 0.67 -7.38
CA VAL A 137 -0.34 0.15 -6.26
C VAL A 137 0.84 1.07 -6.03
N VAL A 138 1.12 1.43 -4.78
CA VAL A 138 2.33 2.15 -4.39
C VAL A 138 3.06 1.36 -3.31
N MET A 139 4.26 0.88 -3.64
CA MET A 139 5.09 0.14 -2.71
C MET A 139 6.36 0.91 -2.38
N GLU A 140 6.65 1.08 -1.08
CA GLU A 140 7.90 1.66 -0.59
C GLU A 140 8.86 0.56 -0.15
N ASN A 141 10.14 0.76 -0.42
CA ASN A 141 11.16 -0.12 0.13
C ASN A 141 12.53 0.57 0.26
N VAL A 142 13.48 -0.12 0.89
CA VAL A 142 14.84 0.38 1.09
C VAL A 142 15.63 0.41 -0.21
N LYS A 143 16.59 1.34 -0.33
CA LYS A 143 17.52 1.47 -1.48
C LYS A 143 18.21 0.14 -1.85
N GLY A 144 18.43 -0.76 -0.88
CA GLY A 144 19.05 -2.06 -1.13
C GLY A 144 18.30 -2.93 -2.15
N MET A 145 17.00 -2.72 -2.32
CA MET A 145 16.18 -3.40 -3.33
C MET A 145 16.48 -2.98 -4.78
N LEU A 146 17.22 -1.92 -5.02
CA LEU A 146 17.53 -1.46 -6.37
C LEU A 146 18.17 -2.56 -7.25
N LYS A 147 18.89 -3.50 -6.63
CA LYS A 147 19.52 -4.64 -7.32
C LYS A 147 18.53 -5.63 -7.96
N VAL A 148 17.30 -5.62 -7.51
CA VAL A 148 16.24 -6.54 -7.94
C VAL A 148 14.97 -5.78 -8.34
N ALA A 149 15.07 -4.47 -8.51
CA ALA A 149 13.94 -3.61 -8.79
C ALA A 149 13.21 -3.99 -10.08
N ASP A 150 13.96 -4.37 -11.13
CA ASP A 150 13.38 -4.82 -12.40
C ASP A 150 12.56 -6.11 -12.24
N GLN A 151 12.98 -7.03 -11.36
CA GLN A 151 12.21 -8.25 -11.08
C GLN A 151 10.88 -7.92 -10.39
N VAL A 152 10.86 -6.93 -9.52
CA VAL A 152 9.61 -6.47 -8.89
C VAL A 152 8.67 -5.85 -9.92
N VAL A 153 9.19 -5.11 -10.89
CA VAL A 153 8.39 -4.60 -12.02
C VAL A 153 7.82 -5.78 -12.83
N GLU A 154 8.65 -6.76 -13.19
CA GLU A 154 8.20 -7.96 -13.90
C GLU A 154 7.12 -8.74 -13.14
N ASP A 155 7.23 -8.81 -11.80
CA ASP A 155 6.21 -9.46 -10.96
C ASP A 155 4.86 -8.74 -11.08
N TYR A 156 4.82 -7.40 -11.03
CA TYR A 156 3.60 -6.62 -11.25
C TYR A 156 3.05 -6.79 -12.67
N GLU A 157 3.90 -6.72 -13.68
CA GLU A 157 3.51 -6.84 -15.10
C GLU A 157 3.03 -8.25 -15.46
N SER A 158 3.47 -9.26 -14.70
CA SER A 158 3.03 -10.65 -14.88
C SER A 158 1.64 -10.93 -14.29
N LEU A 159 1.11 -10.03 -13.45
CA LEU A 159 -0.19 -10.21 -12.82
C LEU A 159 -1.32 -10.26 -13.86
N LYS A 160 -2.18 -11.27 -13.73
CA LYS A 160 -3.41 -11.45 -14.52
C LYS A 160 -4.55 -11.74 -13.56
N ILE A 161 -5.35 -10.74 -13.26
CA ILE A 161 -6.42 -10.84 -12.28
C ILE A 161 -7.75 -10.98 -13.01
N HIS A 162 -8.41 -12.11 -12.83
CA HIS A 162 -9.73 -12.37 -13.40
C HIS A 162 -10.81 -11.98 -12.39
N LYS A 163 -11.57 -10.93 -12.70
CA LYS A 163 -12.65 -10.45 -11.84
C LYS A 163 -13.79 -9.87 -12.69
N ASP A 164 -15.03 -10.21 -12.36
CA ASP A 164 -16.25 -9.70 -12.98
C ASP A 164 -16.27 -9.82 -14.52
N GLY A 165 -15.68 -10.88 -15.07
CA GLY A 165 -15.60 -11.14 -16.51
C GLY A 165 -14.48 -10.39 -17.24
N TYR A 166 -13.68 -9.62 -16.53
CA TYR A 166 -12.52 -8.89 -17.06
C TYR A 166 -11.21 -9.53 -16.63
N THR A 167 -10.15 -9.30 -17.40
CA THR A 167 -8.77 -9.63 -17.02
C THR A 167 -8.01 -8.34 -16.85
N TYR A 168 -7.64 -8.05 -15.60
CA TYR A 168 -6.83 -6.89 -15.26
C TYR A 168 -5.34 -7.25 -15.28
N THR A 169 -4.56 -6.37 -15.88
CA THR A 169 -3.09 -6.42 -15.92
C THR A 169 -2.52 -5.08 -15.47
N TYR A 170 -1.23 -5.04 -15.16
CA TYR A 170 -0.58 -3.84 -14.65
C TYR A 170 0.66 -3.51 -15.48
N SER A 171 0.97 -2.23 -15.57
CA SER A 171 2.28 -1.70 -15.92
C SER A 171 2.90 -1.08 -14.69
N ALA A 172 4.20 -1.23 -14.50
CA ALA A 172 4.89 -0.73 -13.32
C ALA A 172 6.16 0.04 -13.65
N TYR A 173 6.56 0.93 -12.73
CA TYR A 173 7.80 1.67 -12.78
C TYR A 173 8.29 1.97 -11.37
N TYR A 174 9.58 2.25 -11.21
CA TYR A 174 10.15 2.63 -9.93
C TYR A 174 11.14 3.79 -10.05
N GLU A 175 11.26 4.55 -8.97
CA GLU A 175 12.33 5.54 -8.80
C GLU A 175 12.91 5.50 -7.39
N LEU A 176 14.19 5.86 -7.30
CA LEU A 176 14.85 6.09 -6.01
C LEU A 176 14.69 7.55 -5.64
N LEU A 177 13.89 7.81 -4.61
CA LEU A 177 13.59 9.16 -4.14
C LEU A 177 14.31 9.45 -2.82
N ASN A 178 14.73 10.70 -2.62
CA ASN A 178 15.25 11.17 -1.35
C ASN A 178 14.25 12.15 -0.72
N SER A 179 13.84 11.90 0.52
CA SER A 179 12.89 12.77 1.22
C SER A 179 13.36 14.23 1.34
N ALA A 180 14.67 14.48 1.32
CA ALA A 180 15.23 15.82 1.33
C ALA A 180 14.82 16.64 0.09
N ASP A 181 14.61 16.01 -1.06
CA ASP A 181 14.18 16.65 -2.30
C ASP A 181 12.71 17.10 -2.25
N PHE A 182 11.96 16.62 -1.24
CA PHE A 182 10.55 16.93 -0.99
C PHE A 182 10.34 17.80 0.27
N SER A 183 11.30 18.63 0.61
CA SER A 183 11.24 19.57 1.75
C SER A 183 11.17 18.92 3.13
N VAL A 184 11.57 17.65 3.25
CA VAL A 184 11.71 16.96 4.54
C VAL A 184 13.13 17.19 5.09
N ALA A 185 13.26 17.60 6.33
CA ALA A 185 14.55 17.85 6.99
C ALA A 185 15.30 16.55 7.37
N GLN A 186 15.30 15.59 6.48
CA GLN A 186 15.97 14.28 6.63
C GLN A 186 16.42 13.78 5.26
N SER A 187 17.68 13.41 5.10
CA SER A 187 18.14 12.66 3.94
C SER A 187 17.78 11.18 4.13
N ARG A 188 16.75 10.71 3.42
CA ARG A 188 16.26 9.33 3.49
C ARG A 188 15.92 8.85 2.08
N GLU A 189 16.77 7.99 1.53
CA GLU A 189 16.53 7.39 0.21
C GLU A 189 15.60 6.19 0.32
N ARG A 190 14.57 6.15 -0.52
CA ARG A 190 13.62 5.04 -0.62
C ARG A 190 13.28 4.75 -2.07
N LEU A 191 13.16 3.47 -2.34
CA LEU A 191 12.70 2.98 -3.64
C LEU A 191 11.17 2.97 -3.61
N ILE A 192 10.57 3.70 -4.53
CA ILE A 192 9.13 3.77 -4.69
C ILE A 192 8.77 3.07 -5.99
N TYR A 193 7.87 2.10 -5.91
CA TYR A 193 7.27 1.43 -7.06
C TYR A 193 5.85 1.93 -7.22
N ILE A 194 5.46 2.21 -8.45
CA ILE A 194 4.07 2.51 -8.80
C ILE A 194 3.66 1.55 -9.90
N ALA A 195 2.58 0.80 -9.66
CA ALA A 195 1.93 0.00 -10.67
C ALA A 195 0.53 0.57 -10.94
N ILE A 196 0.18 0.72 -12.22
CA ILE A 196 -1.13 1.19 -12.67
C ILE A 196 -1.81 0.06 -13.44
N ARG A 197 -3.06 -0.19 -13.15
CA ARG A 197 -3.88 -1.14 -13.90
C ARG A 197 -4.08 -0.63 -15.34
N ASN A 198 -3.84 -1.48 -16.33
CA ASN A 198 -3.70 -1.05 -17.72
C ASN A 198 -4.97 -0.40 -18.29
N ASP A 199 -6.16 -0.83 -17.89
CA ASP A 199 -7.42 -0.17 -18.28
C ASP A 199 -7.52 1.28 -17.77
N ILE A 200 -6.93 1.56 -16.60
CA ILE A 200 -6.86 2.92 -16.04
C ILE A 200 -5.78 3.74 -16.76
N SER A 201 -4.60 3.15 -16.97
CA SER A 201 -3.50 3.77 -17.71
C SER A 201 -3.93 4.22 -19.10
N GLU A 202 -4.61 3.36 -19.84
CA GLU A 202 -5.15 3.64 -21.17
C GLU A 202 -6.23 4.75 -21.13
N LYS A 203 -7.20 4.61 -20.23
CA LYS A 203 -8.30 5.58 -20.07
C LYS A 203 -7.82 6.98 -19.73
N MET A 204 -6.81 7.09 -18.88
CA MET A 204 -6.27 8.36 -18.39
C MET A 204 -5.10 8.88 -19.24
N ASN A 205 -4.60 8.08 -20.16
CA ASN A 205 -3.39 8.34 -20.96
C ASN A 205 -2.18 8.71 -20.07
N VAL A 206 -1.98 7.93 -19.00
CA VAL A 206 -0.92 8.14 -17.99
C VAL A 206 -0.16 6.85 -17.80
N THR A 207 1.16 6.92 -17.80
CA THR A 207 2.03 5.78 -17.45
C THR A 207 2.48 5.84 -15.98
N PRO A 208 2.93 4.72 -15.38
CA PRO A 208 3.49 4.75 -14.03
C PRO A 208 4.64 5.76 -13.88
N LYS A 209 5.46 5.93 -14.90
CA LYS A 209 6.56 6.90 -14.91
C LYS A 209 6.09 8.35 -14.83
N ASP A 210 4.93 8.66 -15.39
CA ASP A 210 4.40 10.03 -15.37
C ASP A 210 4.00 10.49 -13.96
N LEU A 211 3.77 9.56 -13.04
CA LEU A 211 3.43 9.85 -11.65
C LEU A 211 4.65 10.24 -10.79
N PHE A 212 5.86 10.20 -11.34
CA PHE A 212 7.09 10.66 -10.67
C PHE A 212 7.55 12.06 -11.10
N LYS A 213 6.77 12.77 -11.91
CA LYS A 213 7.10 14.10 -12.45
C LYS A 213 6.60 15.24 -11.57
#